data_d162b3474dbccb82b5801d1ac86827be
#
_entry.id   d162b3474dbccb82b5801d1ac86827be
#
_cell.length_a   1.000
_cell.length_b   1.000
_cell.length_c   1.000
_cell.angle_alpha   90.00
_cell.angle_beta   90.00
_cell.angle_gamma   90.00
#
_symmetry.space_group_name_H-M   'P 1'
#
loop_
_entity.id
_entity.type
_entity.pdbx_description
1 polymer ?
#
loop_
_entity_poly.entity_id
_entity_poly.type
_entity_poly.pdbx_seq_one_letter_code
_entity_poly.pdbx_strand_id
1 'polypeptide(L)' 'MARVVGADAVGMSTVPEAIAARHMGIEVLGISCITNMAAGVLPQPLDHNEVMETARRVRGSFISLLEGIIERL' A
#
# COMPACT_ATOMS: atom_id res chain seq x y z
N MET A 1 7.75 -7.52 14.74
CA MET A 1 6.88 -8.68 14.90
C MET A 1 6.40 -9.29 13.59
N ALA A 2 5.89 -8.47 12.67
CA ALA A 2 5.38 -8.97 11.38
C ALA A 2 6.42 -9.76 10.59
N ARG A 3 7.69 -9.33 10.61
CA ARG A 3 8.78 -10.01 9.93
C ARG A 3 9.00 -11.42 10.46
N VAL A 4 8.86 -11.60 11.77
CA VAL A 4 9.05 -12.90 12.44
C VAL A 4 8.00 -13.91 11.98
N VAL A 5 6.77 -13.45 11.73
CA VAL A 5 5.69 -14.33 11.25
C VAL A 5 5.65 -14.46 9.72
N GLY A 6 6.63 -13.90 9.03
CA GLY A 6 6.80 -14.09 7.59
C GLY A 6 6.21 -13.03 6.69
N ALA A 7 5.88 -11.86 7.22
CA ALA A 7 5.35 -10.78 6.39
C ALA A 7 6.44 -10.13 5.53
N ASP A 8 6.14 -9.87 4.28
CA ASP A 8 7.03 -9.19 3.34
C ASP A 8 6.73 -7.70 3.26
N ALA A 9 5.49 -7.31 3.51
CA ALA A 9 5.04 -5.92 3.54
C ALA A 9 3.96 -5.75 4.60
N VAL A 10 3.83 -4.55 5.14
CA VAL A 10 2.80 -4.24 6.14
C VAL A 10 2.17 -2.88 5.85
N GLY A 11 0.92 -2.73 6.28
CA GLY A 11 0.20 -1.48 6.18
C GLY A 11 -0.78 -1.36 7.34
N MET A 12 -1.32 -0.17 7.54
CA MET A 12 -2.25 0.11 8.64
C MET A 12 -3.63 0.54 8.13
N SER A 13 -3.96 0.20 6.90
CA SER A 13 -5.21 0.60 6.27
C SER A 13 -5.78 -0.52 5.41
N THR A 14 -6.85 -0.24 4.67
CA THR A 14 -7.40 -1.11 3.62
C THR A 14 -8.22 -2.29 4.14
N VAL A 15 -7.79 -2.96 5.21
CA VAL A 15 -8.44 -4.19 5.68
C VAL A 15 -9.91 -3.99 6.03
N PRO A 16 -10.32 -2.98 6.83
CA PRO A 16 -11.74 -2.79 7.15
C PRO A 16 -12.58 -2.53 5.90
N GLU A 17 -12.07 -1.74 4.97
CA GLU A 17 -12.77 -1.40 3.72
C GLU A 17 -12.92 -2.63 2.83
N ALA A 18 -11.87 -3.44 2.73
CA ALA A 18 -11.90 -4.68 1.95
C ALA A 18 -12.89 -5.69 2.54
N ILE A 19 -12.92 -5.84 3.85
CA ILE A 19 -13.86 -6.73 4.54
C ILE A 19 -15.29 -6.28 4.30
N ALA A 20 -15.59 -4.99 4.48
CA ALA A 20 -16.90 -4.44 4.28
C ALA A 20 -17.38 -4.62 2.84
N ALA A 21 -16.51 -4.35 1.86
CA ALA A 21 -16.85 -4.49 0.45
C ALA A 21 -17.15 -5.95 0.09
N ARG A 22 -16.34 -6.89 0.55
CA ARG A 22 -16.59 -8.33 0.30
C ARG A 22 -17.85 -8.83 0.98
N HIS A 23 -18.16 -8.34 2.16
CA HIS A 23 -19.40 -8.67 2.84
C HIS A 23 -20.62 -8.25 2.01
N MET A 24 -20.51 -7.14 1.29
CA MET A 24 -21.56 -6.64 0.40
C MET A 24 -21.56 -7.30 -0.98
N GLY A 25 -20.67 -8.25 -1.24
CA GLY A 25 -20.57 -8.93 -2.52
C GLY A 25 -19.79 -8.18 -3.60
N ILE A 26 -19.05 -7.13 -3.24
CA ILE A 26 -18.26 -6.35 -4.18
C ILE A 26 -16.90 -7.02 -4.38
N GLU A 27 -16.46 -7.12 -5.63
CA GLU A 27 -15.11 -7.58 -5.93
C GLU A 27 -14.10 -6.50 -5.57
N VAL A 28 -12.95 -6.90 -5.00
CA VAL A 28 -11.95 -5.98 -4.50
C VAL A 28 -10.58 -6.25 -5.12
N LEU A 29 -9.93 -5.21 -5.62
CA LEU A 29 -8.53 -5.21 -5.99
C LEU A 29 -7.79 -4.21 -5.10
N GLY A 30 -6.76 -4.67 -4.41
CA GLY A 30 -5.91 -3.80 -3.60
C GLY A 30 -4.58 -3.57 -4.28
N ILE A 31 -4.12 -2.33 -4.27
CA ILE A 31 -2.81 -1.95 -4.79
C ILE A 31 -2.11 -1.13 -3.73
N SER A 32 -0.94 -1.57 -3.32
CA SER A 32 -0.17 -0.88 -2.29
C SER A 32 1.11 -0.28 -2.87
N CYS A 33 1.45 0.90 -2.40
CA CYS A 33 2.72 1.54 -2.72
C CYS A 33 3.66 1.35 -1.53
N ILE A 34 4.81 0.73 -1.76
CA ILE A 34 5.83 0.57 -0.73
C ILE A 34 6.58 1.90 -0.63
N THR A 35 6.34 2.63 0.44
CA THR A 35 6.87 3.98 0.61
C THR A 35 8.19 4.02 1.36
N ASN A 36 8.46 3.01 2.17
CA ASN A 36 9.64 2.98 3.02
C ASN A 36 9.90 1.57 3.53
N MET A 37 11.10 1.32 4.00
CA MET A 37 11.41 0.09 4.73
C MET A 37 10.80 0.17 6.12
N ALA A 38 10.34 -0.95 6.63
CA ALA A 38 9.72 -1.02 7.95
C ALA A 38 10.71 -0.65 9.06
N ALA A 39 10.17 -0.21 10.19
CA ALA A 39 10.97 0.08 11.38
C ALA A 39 11.80 -1.15 11.78
N GLY A 40 13.08 -0.93 12.08
CA GLY A 40 14.00 -1.98 12.49
C GLY A 40 14.68 -2.72 11.35
N VAL A 41 14.33 -2.46 10.10
CA VAL A 41 15.00 -3.06 8.93
C VAL A 41 16.25 -2.27 8.59
N LEU A 42 16.17 -0.94 8.58
CA LEU A 42 17.31 -0.06 8.38
C LEU A 42 17.77 0.51 9.72
N PRO A 43 19.06 0.88 9.85
CA PRO A 43 19.61 1.40 11.11
C PRO A 43 19.21 2.84 11.40
N GLN A 44 18.23 3.38 10.74
CA GLN A 44 17.75 4.74 10.91
C GLN A 44 16.26 4.76 11.25
N PRO A 45 15.77 5.77 11.99
CA PRO A 45 14.36 5.84 12.34
C PRO A 45 13.48 6.10 11.12
N LEU A 46 12.21 5.71 11.23
CA LEU A 46 11.22 6.05 10.22
C LEU A 46 11.03 7.56 10.14
N ASP A 47 10.95 8.06 8.91
CA ASP A 47 10.71 9.47 8.64
C ASP A 47 9.43 9.62 7.82
N HIS A 48 8.45 10.32 8.37
CA HIS A 48 7.18 10.57 7.69
C HIS A 48 7.38 11.35 6.37
N ASN A 49 8.38 12.22 6.31
CA ASN A 49 8.71 12.96 5.09
C ASN A 49 9.13 12.04 3.96
N GLU A 50 9.81 10.96 4.26
CA GLU A 50 10.21 9.95 3.28
C GLU A 50 8.99 9.28 2.66
N VAL A 51 7.97 8.98 3.47
CA VAL A 51 6.71 8.42 3.00
C VAL A 51 6.02 9.38 2.03
N MET A 52 5.92 10.65 2.41
CA MET A 52 5.27 11.68 1.58
C MET A 52 6.04 11.92 0.29
N GLU A 53 7.35 11.93 0.34
CA GLU A 53 8.19 12.13 -0.85
C GLU A 53 8.03 10.97 -1.84
N THR A 54 8.05 9.74 -1.35
CA THR A 54 7.85 8.57 -2.20
C THR A 54 6.47 8.60 -2.86
N ALA A 55 5.43 8.94 -2.12
CA ALA A 55 4.07 9.07 -2.64
C ALA A 55 4.00 10.09 -3.78
N ARG A 56 4.65 11.24 -3.63
CA ARG A 56 4.70 12.26 -4.68
C ARG A 56 5.43 11.75 -5.93
N ARG A 57 6.55 11.07 -5.73
CA ARG A 57 7.40 10.59 -6.83
C ARG A 57 6.69 9.56 -7.70
N VAL A 58 5.90 8.68 -7.10
CA VAL A 58 5.21 7.61 -7.83
C VAL A 58 3.79 7.97 -8.27
N ARG A 59 3.31 9.16 -7.92
CA ARG A 59 1.93 9.56 -8.15
C ARG A 59 1.50 9.40 -9.61
N GLY A 60 2.32 9.87 -10.54
CA GLY A 60 2.01 9.79 -11.98
C GLY A 60 1.87 8.35 -12.44
N SER A 61 2.81 7.49 -12.07
CA SER A 61 2.78 6.07 -12.40
C SER A 61 1.57 5.37 -11.80
N PHE A 62 1.22 5.72 -10.56
CA PHE A 62 0.08 5.13 -9.87
C PHE A 62 -1.24 5.51 -10.55
N ILE A 63 -1.39 6.78 -10.92
CA ILE A 63 -2.57 7.26 -11.64
C ILE A 63 -2.70 6.56 -12.99
N SER A 64 -1.62 6.44 -13.74
CA SER A 64 -1.62 5.74 -15.03
C SER A 64 -2.02 4.28 -14.89
N LEU A 65 -1.54 3.61 -13.86
CA LEU A 65 -1.90 2.23 -13.58
C LEU A 65 -3.41 2.10 -13.29
N LEU A 66 -3.94 2.97 -12.44
CA LEU A 66 -5.37 2.97 -12.11
C LEU A 66 -6.23 3.22 -13.34
N GLU A 67 -5.87 4.19 -14.17
CA GLU A 67 -6.59 4.50 -15.40
C GLU A 67 -6.60 3.29 -16.35
N GLY A 68 -5.46 2.64 -16.51
CA GLY A 68 -5.35 1.45 -17.35
C GLY A 68 -6.20 0.29 -16.85
N ILE A 69 -6.29 0.10 -15.54
CA ILE A 69 -7.14 -0.94 -14.94
C ILE A 69 -8.61 -0.64 -15.19
N ILE A 70 -9.04 0.60 -14.93
CA ILE A 70 -10.42 1.02 -15.09
C ILE A 70 -10.89 0.86 -16.54
N GLU A 71 -10.04 1.22 -17.50
CA GLU A 71 -10.35 1.09 -18.93
C GLU A 71 -10.59 -0.36 -19.37
N ARG A 72 -10.01 -1.32 -18.67
CA ARG A 72 -10.08 -2.74 -19.00
C ARG A 72 -11.16 -3.52 -18.25
N LEU A 73 -11.84 -2.87 -17.33
CA LEU A 73 -12.88 -3.52 -16.53
C LEU A 73 -14.21 -3.73 -17.29
#